data_9fa02361054a7efaf5cf1566cb411866
#
_entry.id   9fa02361054a7efaf5cf1566cb411866
#
_cell.length_a   1.000
_cell.length_b   1.000
_cell.length_c   1.000
_cell.angle_alpha   90.00
_cell.angle_beta   90.00
_cell.angle_gamma   90.00
#
_symmetry.space_group_name_H-M   'P 1'
#
loop_
_entity.id
_entity.type
_entity.pdbx_description
1 polymer ?
#
loop_
_entity_poly.entity_id
_entity_poly.type
_entity_poly.pdbx_seq_one_letter_code
_entity_poly.pdbx_strand_id
1 'polypeptide(L)'
;MEFPVARNPQVKWKTGMLNEAEEMKDADFPEIRLFHVEHQLAPDGEKEDCVGKWVVCNPENLKDFSAVGFVFGRKLYKELSTPVGLIQSTWGGTHAESWTSMKVMENNPLYADVLKQYSKEKVSREKDKCKVPATLWNGMIAPIVGSVSYTHLRAHETVLDL
;
A
#
# COMPACT_ATOMS: atom_id res chain seq x y z
N MET A 1 -1.75 -3.89 6.63
CA MET A 1 -2.45 -3.91 5.33
C MET A 1 -1.88 -4.93 4.33
N GLU A 2 -0.73 -5.51 4.60
CA GLU A 2 -0.14 -6.62 3.80
C GLU A 2 -0.68 -8.01 4.18
N PHE A 3 -1.70 -8.08 5.02
CA PHE A 3 -2.32 -9.35 5.37
C PHE A 3 -3.02 -9.92 4.14
N PRO A 4 -2.55 -11.04 3.55
CA PRO A 4 -3.06 -11.56 2.30
C PRO A 4 -4.39 -12.30 2.47
N VAL A 5 -5.14 -12.43 1.38
CA VAL A 5 -6.38 -13.21 1.36
C VAL A 5 -6.08 -14.69 1.62
N ALA A 6 -5.13 -15.27 0.90
CA ALA A 6 -4.75 -16.65 1.06
C ALA A 6 -3.42 -16.80 1.82
N ARG A 7 -3.32 -17.90 2.55
CA ARG A 7 -2.11 -18.28 3.28
C ARG A 7 -0.99 -18.62 2.29
N ASN A 8 0.15 -17.94 2.44
CA ASN A 8 1.35 -18.26 1.68
C ASN A 8 2.36 -18.99 2.58
N PRO A 9 2.60 -20.29 2.38
CA PRO A 9 3.52 -21.07 3.20
C PRO A 9 4.99 -20.67 3.03
N GLN A 10 5.32 -19.92 1.96
CA GLN A 10 6.69 -19.49 1.67
C GLN A 10 7.09 -18.22 2.41
N VAL A 11 6.12 -17.45 2.93
CA VAL A 11 6.41 -16.25 3.72
C VAL A 11 6.45 -16.55 5.21
N LYS A 12 7.25 -15.78 5.95
CA LYS A 12 7.49 -15.97 7.38
C LYS A 12 6.20 -16.01 8.21
N TRP A 13 5.20 -15.24 7.85
CA TRP A 13 3.98 -15.06 8.65
C TRP A 13 2.93 -16.13 8.42
N LYS A 14 2.97 -16.87 7.31
CA LYS A 14 2.06 -17.97 6.98
C LYS A 14 0.59 -17.71 7.34
N THR A 15 0.14 -16.47 7.20
CA THR A 15 -1.18 -16.02 7.59
C THR A 15 -2.03 -15.74 6.37
N GLY A 16 -3.33 -16.04 6.46
CA GLY A 16 -4.37 -15.73 5.50
C GLY A 16 -5.70 -15.57 6.22
N MET A 17 -6.77 -15.30 5.52
CA MET A 17 -8.11 -15.23 6.10
C MET A 17 -8.51 -16.58 6.70
N LEU A 18 -9.32 -16.59 7.75
CA LEU A 18 -9.80 -17.84 8.38
C LEU A 18 -10.64 -18.69 7.42
N ASN A 19 -11.42 -18.03 6.56
CA ASN A 19 -12.29 -18.61 5.55
C ASN A 19 -11.69 -18.52 4.14
N GLU A 20 -10.36 -18.56 4.01
CA GLU A 20 -9.67 -18.35 2.72
C GLU A 20 -10.18 -19.24 1.58
N ALA A 21 -10.53 -20.51 1.88
CA ALA A 21 -11.00 -21.44 0.87
C ALA A 21 -12.36 -21.01 0.26
N GLU A 22 -13.26 -20.50 1.08
CA GLU A 22 -14.55 -19.97 0.63
C GLU A 22 -14.36 -18.66 -0.14
N GLU A 23 -13.58 -17.74 0.41
CA GLU A 23 -13.27 -16.47 -0.21
C GLU A 23 -12.59 -16.62 -1.58
N MET A 24 -11.67 -17.56 -1.70
CA MET A 24 -10.97 -17.86 -2.95
C MET A 24 -11.88 -18.54 -3.98
N LYS A 25 -12.79 -19.42 -3.54
CA LYS A 25 -13.74 -20.09 -4.43
C LYS A 25 -14.68 -19.10 -5.13
N ASP A 26 -15.13 -18.08 -4.38
CA ASP A 26 -16.11 -17.09 -4.84
C ASP A 26 -15.46 -15.81 -5.37
N ALA A 27 -14.14 -15.81 -5.57
CA ALA A 27 -13.37 -14.62 -5.93
C ALA A 27 -13.32 -14.33 -7.44
N ASP A 28 -14.41 -14.55 -8.18
CA ASP A 28 -14.50 -14.20 -9.59
C ASP A 28 -15.31 -12.89 -9.78
N PHE A 29 -14.58 -11.77 -9.78
CA PHE A 29 -15.16 -10.43 -9.93
C PHE A 29 -14.53 -9.71 -11.13
N PRO A 30 -15.05 -9.90 -12.35
CA PRO A 30 -14.45 -9.35 -13.57
C PRO A 30 -14.43 -7.82 -13.62
N GLU A 31 -15.28 -7.16 -12.83
CA GLU A 31 -15.33 -5.69 -12.71
C GLU A 31 -14.52 -5.13 -11.54
N ILE A 32 -13.89 -5.99 -10.74
CA ILE A 32 -12.90 -5.56 -9.75
C ILE A 32 -11.50 -5.73 -10.35
N ARG A 33 -10.71 -4.67 -10.33
CA ARG A 33 -9.31 -4.66 -10.78
C ARG A 33 -8.39 -4.49 -9.58
N LEU A 34 -7.30 -5.22 -9.58
CA LEU A 34 -6.28 -5.19 -8.54
C LEU A 34 -4.98 -4.65 -9.12
N PHE A 35 -4.34 -3.73 -8.41
CA PHE A 35 -3.02 -3.22 -8.74
C PHE A 35 -2.14 -3.31 -7.50
N HIS A 36 -1.09 -4.09 -7.56
CA HIS A 36 -0.09 -4.16 -6.50
C HIS A 36 1.14 -3.35 -6.91
N VAL A 37 1.44 -2.29 -6.16
CA VAL A 37 2.66 -1.51 -6.34
C VAL A 37 3.83 -2.32 -5.82
N GLU A 38 4.79 -2.61 -6.68
CA GLU A 38 6.02 -3.30 -6.26
C GLU A 38 6.85 -2.42 -5.32
N HIS A 39 7.60 -3.05 -4.42
CA HIS A 39 8.46 -2.34 -3.48
C HIS A 39 9.55 -1.56 -4.23
N GLN A 40 9.50 -0.25 -4.13
CA GLN A 40 10.45 0.65 -4.79
C GLN A 40 10.94 1.73 -3.83
N LEU A 41 12.27 1.80 -3.68
CA LEU A 41 12.93 2.85 -2.92
C LEU A 41 13.32 4.00 -3.85
N ALA A 42 13.04 5.23 -3.45
CA ALA A 42 13.42 6.42 -4.21
C ALA A 42 13.96 7.51 -3.26
N PRO A 43 15.19 7.34 -2.73
CA PRO A 43 15.78 8.28 -1.78
C PRO A 43 16.12 9.63 -2.41
N ASP A 44 16.31 9.67 -3.74
CA ASP A 44 16.80 10.85 -4.46
C ASP A 44 15.68 11.78 -4.96
N GLY A 45 14.41 11.40 -4.78
CA GLY A 45 13.27 12.21 -5.17
C GLY A 45 12.08 11.40 -5.69
N GLU A 46 10.98 12.10 -5.95
CA GLU A 46 9.73 11.49 -6.42
C GLU A 46 9.90 10.88 -7.81
N LYS A 47 9.33 9.70 -7.99
CA LYS A 47 9.28 9.00 -9.28
C LYS A 47 8.02 9.45 -10.05
N GLU A 48 8.12 9.45 -11.36
CA GLU A 48 6.99 9.76 -12.25
C GLU A 48 6.07 8.55 -12.44
N ASP A 49 6.60 7.32 -12.26
CA ASP A 49 5.85 6.08 -12.43
C ASP A 49 6.26 5.03 -11.40
N CYS A 50 5.36 4.09 -11.14
CA CYS A 50 5.58 2.95 -10.25
C CYS A 50 5.47 1.62 -10.99
N VAL A 51 6.18 0.62 -10.51
CA VAL A 51 6.13 -0.72 -11.08
C VAL A 51 4.90 -1.47 -10.54
N GLY A 52 4.15 -2.07 -11.45
CA GLY A 52 2.95 -2.84 -11.16
C GLY A 52 2.11 -3.05 -12.41
N LYS A 53 1.04 -3.82 -12.29
CA LYS A 53 0.07 -4.00 -13.38
C LYS A 53 -1.34 -4.21 -12.85
N TRP A 54 -2.32 -3.75 -13.61
CA TRP A 54 -3.72 -4.05 -13.37
C TRP A 54 -4.05 -5.48 -13.76
N VAL A 55 -4.63 -6.22 -12.84
CA VAL A 55 -5.13 -7.59 -13.08
C VAL A 55 -6.59 -7.71 -12.68
N VAL A 56 -7.31 -8.66 -13.25
CA VAL A 56 -8.69 -8.97 -12.88
C VAL A 56 -8.69 -9.64 -11.50
N CYS A 57 -9.68 -9.33 -10.67
CA CYS A 57 -9.90 -10.05 -9.43
C CYS A 57 -10.44 -11.45 -9.72
N ASN A 58 -9.57 -12.43 -9.61
CA ASN A 58 -9.87 -13.85 -9.67
C ASN A 58 -9.05 -14.61 -8.61
N PRO A 59 -9.30 -15.88 -8.35
CA PRO A 59 -8.59 -16.64 -7.31
C PRO A 59 -7.07 -16.60 -7.43
N GLU A 60 -6.53 -16.63 -8.64
CA GLU A 60 -5.08 -16.63 -8.86
C GLU A 60 -4.44 -15.28 -8.46
N ASN A 61 -5.04 -14.18 -8.91
CA ASN A 61 -4.50 -12.84 -8.71
C ASN A 61 -4.78 -12.30 -7.29
N LEU A 62 -5.82 -12.83 -6.62
CA LEU A 62 -6.26 -12.35 -5.31
C LEU A 62 -5.45 -12.89 -4.15
N LYS A 63 -4.88 -14.09 -4.28
CA LYS A 63 -4.26 -14.82 -3.16
C LYS A 63 -3.28 -14.02 -2.33
N ASP A 64 -2.41 -13.25 -2.98
CA ASP A 64 -1.37 -12.44 -2.34
C ASP A 64 -1.79 -10.97 -2.14
N PHE A 65 -3.03 -10.62 -2.52
CA PHE A 65 -3.55 -9.27 -2.35
C PHE A 65 -4.05 -9.02 -0.92
N SER A 66 -4.10 -7.75 -0.51
CA SER A 66 -4.60 -7.34 0.80
C SER A 66 -6.03 -7.84 1.06
N ALA A 67 -6.21 -8.66 2.10
CA ALA A 67 -7.53 -9.13 2.53
C ALA A 67 -8.45 -7.96 2.91
N VAL A 68 -7.91 -6.97 3.61
CA VAL A 68 -8.66 -5.76 4.00
C VAL A 68 -9.10 -4.98 2.76
N GLY A 69 -8.18 -4.76 1.81
CA GLY A 69 -8.47 -4.09 0.55
C GLY A 69 -9.54 -4.83 -0.26
N PHE A 70 -9.41 -6.15 -0.37
CA PHE A 70 -10.38 -6.99 -1.09
C PHE A 70 -11.78 -6.95 -0.46
N VAL A 71 -11.89 -7.20 0.85
CA VAL A 71 -13.20 -7.20 1.55
C VAL A 71 -13.90 -5.85 1.39
N PHE A 72 -13.15 -4.77 1.54
CA PHE A 72 -13.67 -3.42 1.33
C PHE A 72 -14.12 -3.20 -0.12
N GLY A 73 -13.27 -3.47 -1.10
CA GLY A 73 -13.59 -3.26 -2.51
C GLY A 73 -14.75 -4.13 -2.99
N ARG A 74 -14.83 -5.38 -2.54
CA ARG A 74 -15.97 -6.27 -2.80
C ARG A 74 -17.27 -5.72 -2.21
N LYS A 75 -17.22 -5.15 -1.00
CA LYS A 75 -18.39 -4.52 -0.38
C LYS A 75 -18.85 -3.32 -1.20
N LEU A 76 -17.94 -2.44 -1.58
CA LEU A 76 -18.25 -1.30 -2.45
C LEU A 76 -18.86 -1.74 -3.77
N TYR A 77 -18.26 -2.71 -4.44
CA TYR A 77 -18.76 -3.26 -5.70
C TYR A 77 -20.21 -3.75 -5.57
N LYS A 78 -20.52 -4.52 -4.50
CA LYS A 78 -21.86 -5.06 -4.26
C LYS A 78 -22.88 -3.98 -3.92
N GLU A 79 -22.51 -2.95 -3.20
CA GLU A 79 -23.44 -1.88 -2.78
C GLU A 79 -23.68 -0.86 -3.91
N LEU A 80 -22.63 -0.51 -4.64
CA LEU A 80 -22.71 0.55 -5.64
C LEU A 80 -22.99 0.04 -7.05
N SER A 81 -22.86 -1.27 -7.30
CA SER A 81 -22.96 -1.89 -8.62
C SER A 81 -22.11 -1.16 -9.67
N THR A 82 -20.91 -0.78 -9.29
CA THR A 82 -19.97 0.01 -10.11
C THR A 82 -18.61 -0.67 -10.13
N PRO A 83 -17.91 -0.70 -11.29
CA PRO A 83 -16.56 -1.24 -11.36
C PRO A 83 -15.62 -0.59 -10.33
N VAL A 84 -14.76 -1.40 -9.69
CA VAL A 84 -13.86 -0.96 -8.62
C VAL A 84 -12.41 -1.27 -8.97
N GLY A 85 -11.54 -0.28 -8.87
CA GLY A 85 -10.09 -0.45 -8.91
C GLY A 85 -9.48 -0.38 -7.51
N LEU A 86 -8.72 -1.39 -7.12
CA LEU A 86 -8.03 -1.45 -5.84
C LEU A 86 -6.53 -1.34 -6.05
N ILE A 87 -5.90 -0.35 -5.43
CA ILE A 87 -4.44 -0.17 -5.45
C ILE A 87 -3.88 -0.51 -4.07
N GLN A 88 -3.00 -1.48 -4.04
CA GLN A 88 -2.24 -1.85 -2.85
C GLN A 88 -0.84 -1.28 -2.94
N SER A 89 -0.52 -0.29 -2.10
CA SER A 89 0.82 0.25 -1.91
C SER A 89 1.19 0.11 -0.44
N THR A 90 1.92 -0.95 -0.10
CA THR A 90 2.21 -1.33 1.29
C THR A 90 3.61 -1.89 1.43
N TRP A 91 4.24 -1.70 2.60
CA TRP A 91 5.52 -2.32 2.97
C TRP A 91 5.60 -2.43 4.50
N GLY A 92 5.44 -3.65 5.01
CA GLY A 92 5.40 -3.92 6.44
C GLY A 92 6.72 -3.63 7.16
N GLY A 93 6.62 -3.13 8.41
CA GLY A 93 7.78 -2.82 9.25
C GLY A 93 8.51 -1.53 8.88
N THR A 94 7.88 -0.64 8.13
CA THR A 94 8.40 0.67 7.75
C THR A 94 7.86 1.78 8.65
N HIS A 95 8.55 2.92 8.68
CA HIS A 95 8.17 4.08 9.48
C HIS A 95 7.20 4.99 8.71
N ALA A 96 6.34 5.71 9.41
CA ALA A 96 5.38 6.64 8.80
C ALA A 96 6.08 7.75 7.99
N GLU A 97 7.24 8.19 8.47
CA GLU A 97 8.07 9.22 7.82
C GLU A 97 8.57 8.78 6.44
N SER A 98 8.73 7.47 6.21
CA SER A 98 9.10 6.96 4.88
C SER A 98 7.98 7.15 3.85
N TRP A 99 6.73 7.20 4.32
CA TRP A 99 5.50 7.39 3.52
C TRP A 99 5.01 8.85 3.50
N THR A 100 5.73 9.76 4.12
CA THR A 100 5.40 11.20 4.15
C THR A 100 6.31 11.94 3.19
N SER A 101 5.75 12.86 2.38
CA SER A 101 6.56 13.65 1.45
C SER A 101 7.57 14.52 2.20
N MET A 102 8.76 14.69 1.64
CA MET A 102 9.81 15.55 2.22
C MET A 102 9.29 16.99 2.42
N LYS A 103 8.55 17.51 1.45
CA LYS A 103 7.94 18.84 1.51
C LYS A 103 7.04 19.03 2.74
N VAL A 104 6.23 18.03 3.09
CA VAL A 104 5.37 18.07 4.29
C VAL A 104 6.21 18.05 5.55
N MET A 105 7.24 17.19 5.61
CA MET A 105 8.10 17.08 6.78
C MET A 105 8.92 18.36 7.05
N GLU A 106 9.48 18.97 6.01
CA GLU A 106 10.26 20.21 6.12
C GLU A 106 9.41 21.40 6.58
N ASN A 107 8.14 21.41 6.23
CA ASN A 107 7.20 22.48 6.61
C ASN A 107 6.48 22.25 7.94
N ASN A 108 6.76 21.14 8.63
CA ASN A 108 6.09 20.81 9.89
C ASN A 108 7.11 20.59 11.03
N PRO A 109 7.11 21.47 12.06
CA PRO A 109 8.05 21.40 13.18
C PRO A 109 8.10 20.05 13.92
N LEU A 110 7.00 19.27 13.86
CA LEU A 110 6.94 17.94 14.50
C LEU A 110 7.97 16.95 13.92
N TYR A 111 8.42 17.15 12.69
CA TYR A 111 9.42 16.29 12.06
C TYR A 111 10.87 16.80 12.21
N ALA A 112 11.09 17.93 12.88
CA ALA A 112 12.42 18.54 12.97
C ALA A 112 13.48 17.59 13.58
N ASP A 113 13.13 16.83 14.60
CA ASP A 113 14.07 15.91 15.24
C ASP A 113 14.33 14.68 14.37
N VAL A 114 13.33 14.16 13.68
CA VAL A 114 13.48 13.06 12.71
C VAL A 114 14.43 13.47 11.59
N LEU A 115 14.23 14.65 11.02
CA LEU A 115 15.09 15.15 9.93
C LEU A 115 16.51 15.41 10.40
N LYS A 116 16.71 15.92 11.64
CA LYS A 116 18.06 16.09 12.22
C LYS A 116 18.76 14.75 12.44
N GLN A 117 18.05 13.76 12.95
CA GLN A 117 18.60 12.42 13.15
C GLN A 117 18.99 11.80 11.82
N TYR A 118 18.11 11.89 10.82
CA TYR A 118 18.38 11.37 9.50
C TYR A 118 19.60 12.01 8.82
N SER A 119 19.81 13.33 8.97
CA SER A 119 20.96 14.04 8.40
C SER A 119 22.31 13.62 9.02
N LYS A 120 22.31 13.04 10.21
CA LYS A 120 23.51 12.61 10.94
C LYS A 120 23.84 11.14 10.78
N GLU A 121 22.85 10.29 10.58
CA GLU A 121 23.04 8.86 10.43
C GLU A 121 23.01 8.50 8.94
N LYS A 122 24.20 8.21 8.36
CA LYS A 122 24.24 7.49 7.09
C LYS A 122 23.61 6.13 7.29
N VAL A 123 22.47 5.88 6.65
CA VAL A 123 21.81 4.58 6.65
C VAL A 123 22.75 3.56 6.01
N SER A 124 23.51 2.86 6.84
CA SER A 124 24.57 1.96 6.41
C SER A 124 24.08 0.56 6.06
N ARG A 125 22.84 0.20 6.43
CA ARG A 125 22.29 -1.13 6.22
C ARG A 125 21.25 -1.12 5.12
N GLU A 126 21.39 -2.01 4.16
CA GLU A 126 20.42 -2.18 3.05
C GLU A 126 18.97 -2.36 3.54
N LYS A 127 18.79 -3.19 4.59
CA LYS A 127 17.47 -3.46 5.19
C LYS A 127 16.79 -2.25 5.84
N ASP A 128 17.52 -1.19 6.12
CA ASP A 128 17.00 0.02 6.75
C ASP A 128 16.70 1.12 5.72
N LYS A 129 17.03 0.92 4.46
CA LYS A 129 16.74 1.90 3.39
C LYS A 129 15.25 2.20 3.23
N CYS A 130 14.38 1.23 3.49
CA CYS A 130 12.93 1.45 3.47
C CYS A 130 12.40 2.29 4.63
N LYS A 131 13.25 2.61 5.61
CA LYS A 131 12.92 3.48 6.76
C LYS A 131 13.38 4.92 6.58
N VAL A 132 14.05 5.20 5.48
CA VAL A 132 14.52 6.55 5.14
C VAL A 132 13.33 7.47 4.91
N PRO A 133 13.31 8.69 5.50
CA PRO A 133 12.24 9.65 5.27
C PRO A 133 11.95 9.87 3.78
N ALA A 134 10.67 9.94 3.42
CA ALA A 134 10.13 10.13 2.08
C ALA A 134 10.47 9.04 1.03
N THR A 135 11.33 8.07 1.29
CA THR A 135 11.78 7.13 0.25
C THR A 135 10.65 6.28 -0.35
N LEU A 136 9.67 5.89 0.48
CA LEU A 136 8.50 5.12 0.04
C LEU A 136 7.40 6.03 -0.51
N TRP A 137 7.27 7.24 0.01
CA TRP A 137 6.45 8.25 -0.62
C TRP A 137 6.90 8.46 -2.07
N ASN A 138 8.16 8.77 -2.26
CA ASN A 138 8.74 9.06 -3.57
C ASN A 138 8.59 7.91 -4.58
N GLY A 139 8.76 6.66 -4.12
CA GLY A 139 8.76 5.49 -5.02
C GLY A 139 7.42 4.82 -5.20
N MET A 140 6.52 4.93 -4.22
CA MET A 140 5.33 4.09 -4.16
C MET A 140 4.02 4.87 -3.99
N ILE A 141 4.06 6.16 -3.61
CA ILE A 141 2.86 6.98 -3.42
C ILE A 141 2.83 8.13 -4.42
N ALA A 142 3.88 8.93 -4.53
CA ALA A 142 3.92 10.07 -5.45
C ALA A 142 3.51 9.72 -6.89
N PRO A 143 3.94 8.58 -7.47
CA PRO A 143 3.56 8.19 -8.82
C PRO A 143 2.05 7.95 -9.01
N ILE A 144 1.34 7.59 -7.94
CA ILE A 144 -0.10 7.26 -8.03
C ILE A 144 -1.02 8.40 -7.60
N VAL A 145 -0.49 9.43 -6.92
CA VAL A 145 -1.30 10.56 -6.41
C VAL A 145 -2.05 11.31 -7.53
N GLY A 146 -1.44 11.46 -8.70
CA GLY A 146 -2.08 12.08 -9.85
C GLY A 146 -3.08 11.19 -10.60
N SER A 147 -3.01 9.87 -10.41
CA SER A 147 -3.82 8.88 -11.11
C SER A 147 -5.09 8.49 -10.36
N VAL A 148 -5.12 8.71 -9.05
CA VAL A 148 -6.20 8.25 -8.17
C VAL A 148 -7.14 9.41 -7.90
N SER A 149 -8.29 9.39 -8.57
CA SER A 149 -9.20 10.52 -8.44
C SER A 149 -9.96 10.59 -7.13
N TYR A 150 -10.22 9.55 -6.33
CA TYR A 150 -11.15 9.72 -5.20
C TYR A 150 -11.06 8.79 -3.99
N THR A 151 -10.17 7.82 -3.84
CA THR A 151 -10.20 7.00 -2.61
C THR A 151 -8.84 6.55 -2.12
N HIS A 152 -8.24 7.34 -1.24
CA HIS A 152 -7.21 6.86 -0.35
C HIS A 152 -7.85 6.32 0.92
N LEU A 153 -7.86 5.00 1.10
CA LEU A 153 -8.12 4.42 2.40
C LEU A 153 -6.81 4.33 3.17
N ARG A 154 -6.58 5.29 4.02
CA ARG A 154 -5.67 5.12 5.14
C ARG A 154 -6.37 4.37 6.25
N ALA A 155 -5.69 3.41 6.87
CA ALA A 155 -6.23 2.63 7.99
C ALA A 155 -6.58 3.47 9.24
N HIS A 156 -6.28 4.77 9.24
CA HIS A 156 -6.50 5.70 10.34
C HIS A 156 -7.37 6.91 10.01
N GLU A 157 -7.82 7.03 8.76
CA GLU A 157 -8.72 8.12 8.38
C GLU A 157 -10.15 7.62 8.27
N THR A 158 -10.55 6.80 9.22
CA THR A 158 -11.95 6.59 9.46
C THR A 158 -12.52 7.85 10.08
N VAL A 159 -13.15 8.66 9.22
CA VAL A 159 -14.36 9.33 9.60
C VAL A 159 -14.24 10.32 10.75
N LEU A 160 -13.72 11.47 10.47
CA LEU A 160 -14.07 12.63 11.29
C LEU A 160 -14.43 13.89 10.50
N ASP A 161 -14.65 13.77 9.18
CA ASP A 161 -15.15 14.88 8.37
C ASP A 161 -16.46 14.48 7.66
N LEU A 162 -17.49 14.22 8.46
CA LEU A 162 -18.89 14.30 8.09
C LEU A 162 -19.62 15.24 9.02
#